data_34c01fb58f64f45bbdcda46b3e95f838
#
_entry.id   34c01fb58f64f45bbdcda46b3e95f838
#
_cell.length_a   1.000
_cell.length_b   1.000
_cell.length_c   1.000
_cell.angle_alpha   90.00
_cell.angle_beta   90.00
_cell.angle_gamma   90.00
#
_symmetry.space_group_name_H-M   'P 1'
#
loop_
_entity.id
_entity.type
_entity.pdbx_description
1 polymer ?
#
loop_
_entity_poly.entity_id
_entity_poly.type
_entity_poly.pdbx_seq_one_letter_code
_entity_poly.pdbx_strand_id
1 'polypeptide(L)'
;NKTDFEMNIHGPYYSELLGGKVERGRSLAKIEATLQAARTINARHITLHTGHYGDVGRGQAANQQVANVFSGIVDRVHEIWHDEEDEFPVFPWIKNGTPSKIGVETSGRQELWGSLEEVLEVVNHVEGTIPVLNIAHIHARGHGQMRTSEDYGELIDMVRESIGTKEFYCHFSGVEHRTGNAMHYTQIKKSDLNFEPLAEFIVEDGGWLDITLISDSPLLEHDAMYMMQNIEKSRHKQLERKAREDRRRALSLQTGKSEEELRTKETQIAAARGTAAKAPAAAKAETPPAAEEEAKPAAKAKKAPTKAAKVDEKVEDDVFDFDEDDDDLF
;
A
#
# COMPACT_ATOMS: atom_id res chain seq x y z
N ASN A 1 29.87 -3.27 2.42
CA ASN A 1 28.60 -3.06 1.73
C ASN A 1 27.83 -1.99 2.47
N LYS A 2 27.82 -0.73 1.96
CA LYS A 2 26.86 0.27 2.40
C LYS A 2 25.53 -0.19 1.85
N THR A 3 24.62 -0.63 2.69
CA THR A 3 23.20 -0.71 2.37
C THR A 3 22.67 0.70 2.38
N ASP A 4 22.51 1.29 1.20
CA ASP A 4 21.77 2.54 1.06
C ASP A 4 20.29 2.20 1.26
N PHE A 5 19.73 2.60 2.40
CA PHE A 5 18.29 2.55 2.63
C PHE A 5 17.74 3.97 2.71
N GLU A 6 16.54 4.13 2.23
CA GLU A 6 15.80 5.37 2.22
C GLU A 6 14.86 5.41 3.42
N MET A 7 14.83 6.54 4.11
CA MET A 7 13.92 6.78 5.23
C MET A 7 12.73 7.61 4.75
N ASN A 8 11.54 7.16 5.13
CA ASN A 8 10.30 7.88 4.91
C ASN A 8 9.52 7.89 6.21
N ILE A 9 8.72 8.92 6.44
CA ILE A 9 7.93 9.05 7.66
C ILE A 9 6.46 9.24 7.32
N HIS A 10 5.60 8.55 8.03
CA HIS A 10 4.18 8.78 7.99
C HIS A 10 3.79 9.70 9.15
N GLY A 11 3.11 10.80 8.84
CA GLY A 11 2.63 11.76 9.82
C GLY A 11 1.42 11.24 10.62
N PRO A 12 0.82 12.09 11.45
CA PRO A 12 -0.32 11.71 12.26
C PRO A 12 -1.48 11.22 11.40
N TYR A 13 -1.95 10.00 11.66
CA TYR A 13 -3.05 9.40 10.91
C TYR A 13 -4.36 10.19 11.07
N TYR A 14 -4.64 10.65 12.30
CA TYR A 14 -5.83 11.46 12.59
C TYR A 14 -5.48 12.95 12.53
N SER A 15 -5.52 13.49 11.33
CA SER A 15 -5.40 14.94 11.07
C SER A 15 -6.75 15.51 10.65
N GLU A 16 -7.04 16.75 11.03
CA GLU A 16 -8.27 17.48 10.70
C GLU A 16 -7.90 18.83 10.11
N LEU A 17 -7.34 18.84 8.89
CA LEU A 17 -6.83 20.05 8.26
C LEU A 17 -7.96 20.96 7.72
N LEU A 18 -9.14 20.39 7.47
CA LEU A 18 -10.36 21.11 7.10
C LEU A 18 -11.29 21.38 8.30
N GLY A 19 -10.90 20.93 9.50
CA GLY A 19 -11.61 21.18 10.73
C GLY A 19 -11.60 22.64 11.19
N GLY A 20 -12.27 22.93 12.30
CA GLY A 20 -12.26 24.24 12.94
C GLY A 20 -10.86 24.69 13.36
N LYS A 21 -10.74 25.96 13.81
CA LYS A 21 -9.42 26.55 14.18
C LYS A 21 -8.66 25.69 15.18
N VAL A 22 -9.34 25.14 16.18
CA VAL A 22 -8.73 24.34 17.27
C VAL A 22 -8.22 22.99 16.73
N GLU A 23 -9.07 22.24 16.03
CA GLU A 23 -8.72 20.91 15.49
C GLU A 23 -7.58 21.02 14.47
N ARG A 24 -7.65 22.04 13.61
CA ARG A 24 -6.58 22.30 12.63
C ARG A 24 -5.29 22.69 13.31
N GLY A 25 -5.32 23.57 14.33
CA GLY A 25 -4.13 23.96 15.09
C GLY A 25 -3.47 22.77 15.77
N ARG A 26 -4.24 21.86 16.39
CA ARG A 26 -3.71 20.62 16.98
C ARG A 26 -3.10 19.69 15.92
N SER A 27 -3.70 19.61 14.75
CA SER A 27 -3.18 18.80 13.63
C SER A 27 -1.86 19.37 13.12
N LEU A 28 -1.78 20.68 12.92
CA LEU A 28 -0.56 21.35 12.47
C LEU A 28 0.57 21.23 13.49
N ALA A 29 0.30 21.34 14.79
CA ALA A 29 1.31 21.12 15.84
C ALA A 29 1.90 19.70 15.81
N LYS A 30 1.08 18.67 15.57
CA LYS A 30 1.57 17.30 15.40
C LYS A 30 2.39 17.15 14.11
N ILE A 31 1.95 17.78 13.03
CA ILE A 31 2.70 17.80 11.76
C ILE A 31 4.05 18.46 11.95
N GLU A 32 4.12 19.61 12.62
CA GLU A 32 5.38 20.28 12.95
C GLU A 32 6.37 19.32 13.63
N ALA A 33 5.94 18.61 14.67
CA ALA A 33 6.78 17.60 15.32
C ALA A 33 7.24 16.49 14.35
N THR A 34 6.41 16.13 13.38
CA THR A 34 6.77 15.16 12.33
C THR A 34 7.82 15.73 11.38
N LEU A 35 7.71 17.02 11.00
CA LEU A 35 8.69 17.68 10.14
C LEU A 35 10.07 17.71 10.81
N GLN A 36 10.13 18.03 12.10
CA GLN A 36 11.37 18.02 12.89
C GLN A 36 11.99 16.62 12.95
N ALA A 37 11.16 15.60 13.20
CA ALA A 37 11.61 14.20 13.19
C ALA A 37 12.11 13.80 11.80
N ALA A 38 11.41 14.19 10.73
CA ALA A 38 11.80 13.92 9.34
C ALA A 38 13.15 14.51 9.00
N ARG A 39 13.42 15.76 9.40
CA ARG A 39 14.75 16.37 9.25
C ARG A 39 15.82 15.57 9.97
N THR A 40 15.57 15.18 11.23
CA THR A 40 16.53 14.43 12.04
C THR A 40 16.99 13.13 11.39
N ILE A 41 16.06 12.40 10.75
CA ILE A 41 16.35 11.13 10.06
C ILE A 41 16.65 11.30 8.57
N ASN A 42 16.61 12.52 8.05
CA ASN A 42 16.71 12.84 6.63
C ASN A 42 15.70 12.04 5.79
N ALA A 43 14.43 12.07 6.19
CA ALA A 43 13.38 11.41 5.45
C ALA A 43 13.22 12.01 4.04
N ARG A 44 13.05 11.16 3.03
CA ARG A 44 12.82 11.61 1.65
C ARG A 44 11.39 12.11 1.45
N HIS A 45 10.42 11.41 2.06
CA HIS A 45 9.01 11.75 1.97
C HIS A 45 8.37 11.80 3.36
N ILE A 46 7.41 12.72 3.51
CA ILE A 46 6.56 12.84 4.70
C ILE A 46 5.12 12.68 4.23
N THR A 47 4.51 11.53 4.49
CA THR A 47 3.14 11.23 4.10
C THR A 47 2.13 11.79 5.07
N LEU A 48 1.12 12.51 4.59
CA LEU A 48 0.11 13.17 5.41
C LEU A 48 -1.32 12.87 4.92
N HIS A 49 -2.24 12.71 5.87
CA HIS A 49 -3.68 12.70 5.65
C HIS A 49 -4.29 14.06 5.94
N THR A 50 -5.37 14.40 5.22
CA THR A 50 -6.11 15.66 5.38
C THR A 50 -7.19 15.58 6.47
N GLY A 51 -7.90 14.44 6.57
CA GLY A 51 -9.01 14.25 7.50
C GLY A 51 -10.39 14.46 6.88
N HIS A 52 -11.39 14.77 7.70
CA HIS A 52 -12.77 14.98 7.24
C HIS A 52 -12.92 16.28 6.46
N TYR A 53 -13.95 16.34 5.59
CA TYR A 53 -14.28 17.59 4.87
C TYR A 53 -14.72 18.72 5.80
N GLY A 54 -15.12 18.40 7.04
CA GLY A 54 -15.62 19.38 8.01
C GLY A 54 -16.82 20.16 7.48
N ASP A 55 -16.97 21.41 7.94
CA ASP A 55 -18.05 22.30 7.53
C ASP A 55 -17.91 22.82 6.08
N VAL A 56 -16.73 22.70 5.50
CA VAL A 56 -16.45 23.14 4.11
C VAL A 56 -17.21 22.26 3.12
N GLY A 57 -17.40 20.98 3.44
CA GLY A 57 -18.01 20.01 2.55
C GLY A 57 -17.12 19.65 1.36
N ARG A 58 -17.63 18.77 0.49
CA ARG A 58 -16.90 18.35 -0.73
C ARG A 58 -16.93 19.46 -1.78
N GLY A 59 -15.87 19.57 -2.55
CA GLY A 59 -15.77 20.39 -3.76
C GLY A 59 -14.58 21.33 -3.76
N GLN A 60 -14.57 22.24 -4.73
CA GLN A 60 -13.46 23.14 -5.03
C GLN A 60 -12.98 23.96 -3.81
N ALA A 61 -13.89 24.37 -2.93
CA ALA A 61 -13.52 25.12 -1.72
C ALA A 61 -12.66 24.30 -0.76
N ALA A 62 -12.96 22.99 -0.62
CA ALA A 62 -12.14 22.08 0.18
C ALA A 62 -10.76 21.90 -0.45
N ASN A 63 -10.69 21.67 -1.77
CA ASN A 63 -9.42 21.48 -2.48
C ASN A 63 -8.53 22.73 -2.36
N GLN A 64 -9.12 23.94 -2.51
CA GLN A 64 -8.38 25.19 -2.33
C GLN A 64 -7.86 25.36 -0.90
N GLN A 65 -8.68 25.03 0.11
CA GLN A 65 -8.25 25.12 1.51
C GLN A 65 -7.14 24.11 1.80
N VAL A 66 -7.25 22.89 1.30
CA VAL A 66 -6.19 21.87 1.42
C VAL A 66 -4.91 22.34 0.74
N ALA A 67 -4.99 22.87 -0.49
CA ALA A 67 -3.83 23.39 -1.20
C ALA A 67 -3.13 24.50 -0.39
N ASN A 68 -3.88 25.43 0.20
CA ASN A 68 -3.31 26.50 1.03
C ASN A 68 -2.59 25.94 2.29
N VAL A 69 -3.19 24.94 2.94
CA VAL A 69 -2.58 24.29 4.12
C VAL A 69 -1.30 23.55 3.73
N PHE A 70 -1.32 22.77 2.64
CA PHE A 70 -0.13 22.05 2.18
C PHE A 70 0.96 22.98 1.67
N SER A 71 0.62 24.12 1.05
CA SER A 71 1.61 25.17 0.72
C SER A 71 2.34 25.66 1.97
N GLY A 72 1.61 26.00 3.04
CA GLY A 72 2.22 26.40 4.30
C GLY A 72 3.08 25.30 4.95
N ILE A 73 2.70 24.04 4.81
CA ILE A 73 3.52 22.91 5.30
C ILE A 73 4.82 22.79 4.48
N VAL A 74 4.76 22.95 3.16
CA VAL A 74 5.95 22.92 2.29
C VAL A 74 6.89 24.09 2.62
N ASP A 75 6.35 25.30 2.81
CA ASP A 75 7.14 26.46 3.22
C ASP A 75 7.85 26.18 4.55
N ARG A 76 7.15 25.56 5.51
CA ARG A 76 7.73 25.19 6.80
C ARG A 76 8.82 24.11 6.66
N VAL A 77 8.68 23.15 5.76
CA VAL A 77 9.77 22.20 5.44
C VAL A 77 11.00 22.95 4.96
N HIS A 78 10.86 23.90 4.04
CA HIS A 78 11.97 24.70 3.54
C HIS A 78 12.65 25.50 4.68
N GLU A 79 11.89 26.13 5.55
CA GLU A 79 12.43 26.84 6.71
C GLU A 79 13.26 25.91 7.60
N ILE A 80 12.70 24.75 8.00
CA ILE A 80 13.38 23.77 8.85
C ILE A 80 14.67 23.25 8.20
N TRP A 81 14.70 23.03 6.88
CA TRP A 81 15.88 22.49 6.19
C TRP A 81 16.96 23.55 5.92
N HIS A 82 16.62 24.84 5.90
CA HIS A 82 17.55 25.94 5.68
C HIS A 82 17.96 26.66 6.96
N ASP A 83 17.48 26.24 8.11
CA ASP A 83 17.90 26.82 9.40
C ASP A 83 19.35 26.43 9.73
N GLU A 84 20.27 27.39 9.54
CA GLU A 84 21.70 27.22 9.79
C GLU A 84 22.03 27.25 11.29
N GLU A 85 21.12 27.76 12.14
CA GLU A 85 21.36 27.93 13.59
C GLU A 85 21.01 26.65 14.36
N ASP A 86 20.27 25.73 13.74
CA ASP A 86 19.88 24.50 14.38
C ASP A 86 21.03 23.48 14.37
N GLU A 87 21.75 23.39 15.48
CA GLU A 87 22.70 22.32 15.79
C GLU A 87 21.99 20.95 16.01
N PHE A 88 20.99 20.62 15.21
CA PHE A 88 20.42 19.26 15.27
C PHE A 88 21.54 18.27 14.96
N PRO A 89 21.63 17.18 15.73
CA PRO A 89 22.57 16.11 15.43
C PRO A 89 22.10 15.40 14.16
N VAL A 90 22.37 16.03 13.02
CA VAL A 90 22.31 15.32 11.75
C VAL A 90 23.28 14.17 11.91
N PHE A 91 22.79 12.95 11.84
CA PHE A 91 23.67 11.79 11.91
C PHE A 91 24.85 12.00 10.95
N PRO A 92 26.11 11.74 11.36
CA PRO A 92 27.31 12.10 10.59
C PRO A 92 27.36 11.55 9.15
N TRP A 93 26.48 10.60 8.84
CA TRP A 93 26.33 10.00 7.51
C TRP A 93 25.34 10.72 6.61
N ILE A 94 24.54 11.67 7.14
CA ILE A 94 23.63 12.50 6.36
C ILE A 94 24.39 13.73 5.89
N LYS A 95 24.80 13.71 4.62
CA LYS A 95 25.47 14.84 4.00
C LYS A 95 24.45 15.58 3.11
N ASN A 96 24.23 16.86 3.40
CA ASN A 96 23.44 17.78 2.56
C ASN A 96 22.06 17.20 2.16
N GLY A 97 21.19 17.00 3.15
CA GLY A 97 19.83 16.54 2.90
C GLY A 97 19.07 17.53 2.00
N THR A 98 18.39 17.02 0.99
CA THR A 98 17.39 17.80 0.28
C THR A 98 16.13 17.86 1.14
N PRO A 99 15.36 18.98 1.08
CA PRO A 99 14.08 19.05 1.77
C PRO A 99 13.18 17.88 1.41
N SER A 100 12.50 17.32 2.41
CA SER A 100 11.54 16.23 2.18
C SER A 100 10.41 16.69 1.27
N LYS A 101 9.97 15.82 0.37
CA LYS A 101 8.70 16.03 -0.35
C LYS A 101 7.53 15.70 0.56
N ILE A 102 6.49 16.50 0.50
CA ILE A 102 5.25 16.25 1.24
C ILE A 102 4.34 15.35 0.42
N GLY A 103 4.08 14.16 0.95
CA GLY A 103 3.16 13.19 0.36
C GLY A 103 1.72 13.47 0.76
N VAL A 104 0.84 13.73 -0.21
CA VAL A 104 -0.59 13.87 -0.01
C VAL A 104 -1.24 12.52 -0.28
N GLU A 105 -1.74 11.86 0.76
CA GLU A 105 -2.21 10.49 0.65
C GLU A 105 -3.69 10.38 0.31
N THR A 106 -4.00 9.44 -0.59
CA THR A 106 -5.39 9.07 -0.89
C THR A 106 -6.07 8.46 0.32
N SER A 107 -7.37 8.78 0.53
CA SER A 107 -8.17 8.29 1.64
C SER A 107 -9.13 7.17 1.22
N GLY A 108 -9.29 6.17 2.08
CA GLY A 108 -10.15 5.01 1.84
C GLY A 108 -11.62 5.20 2.23
N ARG A 109 -12.02 6.35 2.78
CA ARG A 109 -13.39 6.59 3.25
C ARG A 109 -14.05 7.74 2.53
N GLN A 110 -15.36 7.60 2.29
CA GLN A 110 -16.14 8.60 1.57
C GLN A 110 -16.28 9.92 2.35
N GLU A 111 -16.31 9.89 3.67
CA GLU A 111 -16.40 11.07 4.53
C GLU A 111 -15.09 11.84 4.69
N LEU A 112 -13.98 11.26 4.25
CA LEU A 112 -12.65 11.89 4.31
C LEU A 112 -12.32 12.52 2.96
N TRP A 113 -11.64 13.66 3.00
CA TRP A 113 -10.99 14.25 1.83
C TRP A 113 -9.84 13.35 1.35
N GLY A 114 -9.62 13.27 0.06
CA GLY A 114 -8.51 12.50 -0.52
C GLY A 114 -8.98 11.42 -1.49
N SER A 115 -9.96 11.70 -2.34
CA SER A 115 -10.13 10.91 -3.56
C SER A 115 -8.88 11.09 -4.44
N LEU A 116 -8.67 10.19 -5.39
CA LEU A 116 -7.52 10.31 -6.29
C LEU A 116 -7.52 11.65 -7.03
N GLU A 117 -8.67 12.07 -7.54
CA GLU A 117 -8.83 13.32 -8.29
C GLU A 117 -8.54 14.54 -7.42
N GLU A 118 -9.01 14.56 -6.16
CA GLU A 118 -8.74 15.63 -5.20
C GLU A 118 -7.24 15.72 -4.87
N VAL A 119 -6.58 14.59 -4.64
CA VAL A 119 -5.14 14.53 -4.38
C VAL A 119 -4.35 15.04 -5.58
N LEU A 120 -4.67 14.58 -6.79
CA LEU A 120 -4.00 15.02 -8.02
C LEU A 120 -4.20 16.52 -8.29
N GLU A 121 -5.40 17.05 -8.02
CA GLU A 121 -5.66 18.47 -8.16
C GLU A 121 -4.77 19.30 -7.21
N VAL A 122 -4.69 18.93 -5.93
CA VAL A 122 -3.85 19.64 -4.96
C VAL A 122 -2.36 19.54 -5.30
N VAL A 123 -1.89 18.36 -5.65
CA VAL A 123 -0.48 18.15 -6.03
C VAL A 123 -0.08 18.95 -7.27
N ASN A 124 -0.98 19.11 -8.22
CA ASN A 124 -0.75 19.97 -9.39
C ASN A 124 -0.62 21.46 -9.03
N HIS A 125 -1.20 21.91 -7.94
CA HIS A 125 -1.20 23.32 -7.54
C HIS A 125 -0.14 23.66 -6.49
N VAL A 126 0.40 22.67 -5.78
CA VAL A 126 1.34 22.88 -4.68
C VAL A 126 2.67 22.22 -5.00
N GLU A 127 3.64 23.04 -5.45
CA GLU A 127 5.01 22.57 -5.68
C GLU A 127 5.62 22.02 -4.38
N GLY A 128 6.44 20.98 -4.47
CA GLY A 128 7.03 20.30 -3.30
C GLY A 128 6.15 19.19 -2.72
N THR A 129 4.94 19.00 -3.27
CA THR A 129 4.09 17.85 -2.91
C THR A 129 4.18 16.72 -3.94
N ILE A 130 3.84 15.51 -3.51
CA ILE A 130 3.67 14.32 -4.36
C ILE A 130 2.40 13.58 -3.98
N PRO A 131 1.75 12.88 -4.91
CA PRO A 131 0.66 11.99 -4.54
C PRO A 131 1.22 10.73 -3.88
N VAL A 132 0.60 10.30 -2.79
CA VAL A 132 0.83 8.99 -2.18
C VAL A 132 -0.38 8.11 -2.50
N LEU A 133 -0.15 7.12 -3.34
CA LEU A 133 -1.19 6.22 -3.83
C LEU A 133 -1.35 5.06 -2.84
N ASN A 134 -2.26 5.20 -1.88
CA ASN A 134 -2.62 4.08 -1.04
C ASN A 134 -3.59 3.17 -1.80
N ILE A 135 -3.07 2.08 -2.33
CA ILE A 135 -3.81 1.16 -3.21
C ILE A 135 -5.01 0.54 -2.48
N ALA A 136 -4.86 0.23 -1.19
CA ALA A 136 -5.95 -0.28 -0.38
C ALA A 136 -7.10 0.75 -0.25
N HIS A 137 -6.76 2.01 -0.10
CA HIS A 137 -7.74 3.10 -0.04
C HIS A 137 -8.44 3.32 -1.38
N ILE A 138 -7.68 3.35 -2.48
CA ILE A 138 -8.22 3.48 -3.84
C ILE A 138 -9.15 2.30 -4.15
N HIS A 139 -8.73 1.08 -3.84
CA HIS A 139 -9.54 -0.12 -4.01
C HIS A 139 -10.87 -0.06 -3.22
N ALA A 140 -10.78 0.27 -1.93
CA ALA A 140 -11.95 0.36 -1.06
C ALA A 140 -12.93 1.45 -1.52
N ARG A 141 -12.43 2.67 -1.82
CA ARG A 141 -13.23 3.81 -2.26
C ARG A 141 -13.88 3.59 -3.61
N GLY A 142 -13.23 2.85 -4.50
CA GLY A 142 -13.71 2.39 -5.80
C GLY A 142 -14.49 1.08 -5.76
N HIS A 143 -15.03 0.69 -4.59
CA HIS A 143 -15.86 -0.52 -4.43
C HIS A 143 -15.17 -1.82 -4.88
N GLY A 144 -13.86 -1.94 -4.70
CA GLY A 144 -13.11 -3.13 -5.06
C GLY A 144 -12.62 -3.13 -6.52
N GLN A 145 -12.22 -1.99 -7.05
CA GLN A 145 -11.90 -1.81 -8.48
C GLN A 145 -10.52 -2.35 -8.89
N MET A 146 -9.53 -2.41 -8.00
CA MET A 146 -8.15 -2.81 -8.35
C MET A 146 -8.04 -4.34 -8.39
N ARG A 147 -8.23 -4.97 -9.55
CA ARG A 147 -8.32 -6.43 -9.71
C ARG A 147 -7.38 -7.01 -10.76
N THR A 148 -7.07 -6.25 -11.79
CA THR A 148 -6.29 -6.70 -12.95
C THR A 148 -5.04 -5.84 -13.14
N SER A 149 -4.09 -6.33 -13.94
CA SER A 149 -2.90 -5.55 -14.32
C SER A 149 -3.28 -4.28 -15.08
N GLU A 150 -4.32 -4.33 -15.88
CA GLU A 150 -4.86 -3.21 -16.65
C GLU A 150 -5.38 -2.10 -15.73
N ASP A 151 -6.08 -2.44 -14.61
CA ASP A 151 -6.57 -1.45 -13.64
C ASP A 151 -5.40 -0.63 -13.04
N TYR A 152 -4.25 -1.28 -12.81
CA TYR A 152 -3.04 -0.59 -12.36
C TYR A 152 -2.43 0.27 -13.47
N GLY A 153 -2.46 -0.19 -14.71
CA GLY A 153 -2.05 0.59 -15.87
C GLY A 153 -2.86 1.88 -16.00
N GLU A 154 -4.19 1.78 -15.94
CA GLU A 154 -5.11 2.93 -15.99
C GLU A 154 -4.87 3.90 -14.84
N LEU A 155 -4.68 3.41 -13.61
CA LEU A 155 -4.35 4.24 -12.45
C LEU A 155 -3.05 5.03 -12.67
N ILE A 156 -1.99 4.36 -13.07
CA ILE A 156 -0.68 4.96 -13.29
C ILE A 156 -0.72 5.97 -14.45
N ASP A 157 -1.43 5.64 -15.54
CA ASP A 157 -1.58 6.55 -16.68
C ASP A 157 -2.37 7.81 -16.29
N MET A 158 -3.44 7.68 -15.51
CA MET A 158 -4.21 8.83 -14.99
C MET A 158 -3.32 9.77 -14.15
N VAL A 159 -2.53 9.23 -13.23
CA VAL A 159 -1.59 10.01 -12.41
C VAL A 159 -0.54 10.69 -13.29
N ARG A 160 0.03 9.95 -14.24
CA ARG A 160 1.06 10.44 -15.13
C ARG A 160 0.58 11.53 -16.07
N GLU A 161 -0.63 11.40 -16.61
CA GLU A 161 -1.26 12.42 -17.46
C GLU A 161 -1.57 13.69 -16.67
N SER A 162 -1.96 13.54 -15.38
CA SER A 162 -2.26 14.67 -14.51
C SER A 162 -1.04 15.47 -14.10
N ILE A 163 0.04 14.82 -13.63
CA ILE A 163 1.17 15.49 -12.99
C ILE A 163 2.52 15.30 -13.70
N GLY A 164 2.58 14.55 -14.81
CA GLY A 164 3.78 14.39 -15.63
C GLY A 164 4.93 13.61 -14.98
N THR A 165 4.66 12.86 -13.88
CA THR A 165 5.70 12.14 -13.13
C THR A 165 6.01 10.76 -13.69
N LYS A 166 7.23 10.26 -13.38
CA LYS A 166 7.62 8.85 -13.53
C LYS A 166 7.94 8.22 -12.17
N GLU A 167 7.97 9.01 -11.11
CA GLU A 167 8.17 8.56 -9.73
C GLU A 167 6.80 8.34 -9.08
N PHE A 168 6.59 7.15 -8.53
CA PHE A 168 5.36 6.77 -7.84
C PHE A 168 5.68 6.31 -6.42
N TYR A 169 4.98 6.88 -5.46
CA TYR A 169 5.07 6.48 -4.06
C TYR A 169 3.75 5.83 -3.66
N CYS A 170 3.80 4.54 -3.40
CA CYS A 170 2.61 3.72 -3.21
C CYS A 170 2.64 2.99 -1.86
N HIS A 171 1.49 2.96 -1.21
CA HIS A 171 1.24 2.09 -0.06
C HIS A 171 0.35 0.92 -0.49
N PHE A 172 0.62 -0.26 0.06
CA PHE A 172 -0.15 -1.47 -0.22
C PHE A 172 -0.42 -2.26 1.05
N SER A 173 -1.67 -2.68 1.23
CA SER A 173 -2.10 -3.60 2.26
C SER A 173 -3.33 -4.38 1.78
N GLY A 174 -3.62 -5.51 2.39
CA GLY A 174 -4.97 -6.04 2.33
C GLY A 174 -5.93 -5.10 3.06
N VAL A 175 -7.18 -5.06 2.62
CA VAL A 175 -8.21 -4.20 3.21
C VAL A 175 -9.56 -4.92 3.25
N GLU A 176 -10.28 -4.79 4.37
CA GLU A 176 -11.72 -5.04 4.40
C GLU A 176 -12.44 -3.73 4.10
N HIS A 177 -13.37 -3.76 3.15
CA HIS A 177 -14.12 -2.58 2.75
C HIS A 177 -15.62 -2.87 2.63
N ARG A 178 -16.43 -1.84 2.83
CA ARG A 178 -17.88 -1.92 2.68
C ARG A 178 -18.42 -0.62 2.10
N THR A 179 -19.25 -0.73 1.08
CA THR A 179 -19.95 0.43 0.47
C THR A 179 -19.04 1.61 0.14
N GLY A 180 -17.86 1.33 -0.44
CA GLY A 180 -16.89 2.37 -0.81
C GLY A 180 -16.11 2.97 0.37
N ASN A 181 -16.02 2.26 1.51
CA ASN A 181 -15.27 2.69 2.68
C ASN A 181 -14.34 1.59 3.18
N ALA A 182 -13.07 1.93 3.37
CA ALA A 182 -12.12 1.08 4.07
C ALA A 182 -12.51 0.97 5.55
N MET A 183 -12.57 -0.26 6.05
CA MET A 183 -12.91 -0.55 7.44
C MET A 183 -11.66 -0.74 8.28
N HIS A 184 -10.79 -1.65 7.88
CA HIS A 184 -9.49 -1.89 8.50
C HIS A 184 -8.56 -2.63 7.55
N TYR A 185 -7.27 -2.53 7.79
CA TYR A 185 -6.25 -3.29 7.07
C TYR A 185 -6.26 -4.75 7.49
N THR A 186 -6.01 -5.61 6.54
CA THR A 186 -5.89 -7.05 6.72
C THR A 186 -4.57 -7.56 6.12
N GLN A 187 -4.27 -8.81 6.38
CA GLN A 187 -3.20 -9.48 5.64
C GLN A 187 -3.51 -9.49 4.15
N ILE A 188 -2.51 -9.29 3.30
CA ILE A 188 -2.69 -9.26 1.84
C ILE A 188 -3.42 -10.51 1.32
N LYS A 189 -3.03 -11.69 1.80
CA LYS A 189 -3.64 -12.98 1.39
C LYS A 189 -5.09 -13.19 1.85
N LYS A 190 -5.62 -12.34 2.74
CA LYS A 190 -7.00 -12.45 3.23
C LYS A 190 -7.93 -11.41 2.63
N SER A 191 -7.41 -10.51 1.84
CA SER A 191 -8.16 -9.46 1.15
C SER A 191 -8.59 -9.93 -0.24
N ASP A 192 -9.62 -9.31 -0.78
CA ASP A 192 -9.96 -9.40 -2.20
C ASP A 192 -9.03 -8.51 -3.08
N LEU A 193 -8.28 -7.61 -2.47
CA LEU A 193 -7.20 -6.87 -3.12
C LEU A 193 -5.95 -7.76 -3.18
N ASN A 194 -5.79 -8.46 -4.29
CA ASN A 194 -4.64 -9.32 -4.53
C ASN A 194 -3.43 -8.51 -5.00
N PHE A 195 -2.23 -8.94 -4.61
CA PHE A 195 -0.99 -8.27 -5.01
C PHE A 195 -0.48 -8.73 -6.39
N GLU A 196 -0.84 -9.93 -6.83
CA GLU A 196 -0.34 -10.51 -8.08
C GLU A 196 -0.56 -9.63 -9.32
N PRO A 197 -1.74 -8.98 -9.52
CA PRO A 197 -1.94 -8.08 -10.66
C PRO A 197 -1.00 -6.87 -10.66
N LEU A 198 -0.72 -6.28 -9.50
CA LEU A 198 0.27 -5.20 -9.38
C LEU A 198 1.67 -5.70 -9.69
N ALA A 199 2.05 -6.89 -9.22
CA ALA A 199 3.34 -7.50 -9.53
C ALA A 199 3.49 -7.78 -11.03
N GLU A 200 2.43 -8.20 -11.71
CA GLU A 200 2.40 -8.40 -13.16
C GLU A 200 2.59 -7.06 -13.89
N PHE A 201 1.83 -6.02 -13.51
CA PHE A 201 1.99 -4.67 -14.06
C PHE A 201 3.42 -4.13 -13.89
N ILE A 202 3.99 -4.19 -12.69
CA ILE A 202 5.35 -3.70 -12.42
C ILE A 202 6.39 -4.37 -13.32
N VAL A 203 6.24 -5.67 -13.58
CA VAL A 203 7.21 -6.44 -14.36
C VAL A 203 6.99 -6.27 -15.87
N GLU A 204 5.74 -6.24 -16.33
CA GLU A 204 5.43 -6.24 -17.75
C GLU A 204 5.44 -4.85 -18.37
N ASP A 205 4.83 -3.87 -17.70
CA ASP A 205 4.58 -2.54 -18.21
C ASP A 205 5.25 -1.44 -17.38
N GLY A 206 5.47 -1.66 -16.07
CA GLY A 206 6.01 -0.69 -15.14
C GLY A 206 7.54 -0.57 -15.12
N GLY A 207 8.27 -1.37 -15.88
CA GLY A 207 9.73 -1.49 -15.77
C GLY A 207 10.54 -0.22 -16.13
N TRP A 208 9.90 0.83 -16.63
CA TRP A 208 10.49 2.14 -16.92
C TRP A 208 10.09 3.21 -15.89
N LEU A 209 9.25 2.85 -14.92
CA LEU A 209 8.78 3.70 -13.84
C LEU A 209 9.67 3.51 -12.61
N ASP A 210 9.79 4.57 -11.81
CA ASP A 210 10.40 4.52 -10.47
C ASP A 210 9.29 4.38 -9.43
N ILE A 211 9.08 3.16 -8.95
CA ILE A 211 7.99 2.84 -8.04
C ILE A 211 8.55 2.46 -6.67
N THR A 212 8.34 3.32 -5.68
CA THR A 212 8.53 2.99 -4.27
C THR A 212 7.25 2.38 -3.71
N LEU A 213 7.33 1.18 -3.15
CA LEU A 213 6.18 0.44 -2.63
C LEU A 213 6.38 0.08 -1.17
N ILE A 214 5.52 0.63 -0.31
CA ILE A 214 5.54 0.42 1.14
C ILE A 214 4.43 -0.55 1.53
N SER A 215 4.75 -1.51 2.40
CA SER A 215 3.76 -2.42 2.98
C SER A 215 3.19 -1.84 4.26
N ASP A 216 1.89 -1.49 4.24
CA ASP A 216 1.10 -1.05 5.41
C ASP A 216 0.36 -2.22 6.09
N SER A 217 0.71 -3.44 5.71
CA SER A 217 0.02 -4.63 6.22
C SER A 217 0.26 -4.87 7.71
N PRO A 218 -0.74 -5.39 8.44
CA PRO A 218 -0.57 -5.83 9.82
C PRO A 218 0.50 -6.91 10.03
N LEU A 219 0.93 -7.59 8.96
CA LEU A 219 2.04 -8.56 9.01
C LEU A 219 3.41 -7.93 8.74
N LEU A 220 3.48 -6.59 8.59
CA LEU A 220 4.73 -5.84 8.46
C LEU A 220 5.65 -6.46 7.38
N GLU A 221 6.89 -6.82 7.76
CA GLU A 221 7.91 -7.38 6.87
C GLU A 221 7.51 -8.70 6.20
N HIS A 222 6.62 -9.49 6.80
CA HIS A 222 6.18 -10.75 6.20
C HIS A 222 5.37 -10.52 4.92
N ASP A 223 4.48 -9.54 4.93
CA ASP A 223 3.74 -9.19 3.71
C ASP A 223 4.61 -8.40 2.73
N ALA A 224 5.57 -7.59 3.18
CA ALA A 224 6.56 -7.00 2.30
C ALA A 224 7.40 -8.07 1.57
N MET A 225 7.85 -9.12 2.28
CA MET A 225 8.51 -10.26 1.67
C MET A 225 7.59 -11.02 0.69
N TYR A 226 6.32 -11.16 1.02
CA TYR A 226 5.34 -11.76 0.11
C TYR A 226 5.19 -10.95 -1.19
N MET A 227 5.14 -9.61 -1.09
CA MET A 227 5.11 -8.72 -2.25
C MET A 227 6.37 -8.90 -3.12
N MET A 228 7.56 -8.89 -2.53
CA MET A 228 8.83 -9.15 -3.23
C MET A 228 8.83 -10.51 -3.96
N GLN A 229 8.38 -11.58 -3.29
CA GLN A 229 8.28 -12.91 -3.88
C GLN A 229 7.33 -12.95 -5.09
N ASN A 230 6.23 -12.21 -5.06
CA ASN A 230 5.31 -12.13 -6.19
C ASN A 230 5.91 -11.37 -7.38
N ILE A 231 6.63 -10.27 -7.14
CA ILE A 231 7.36 -9.55 -8.20
C ILE A 231 8.40 -10.49 -8.85
N GLU A 232 9.17 -11.20 -8.05
CA GLU A 232 10.18 -12.13 -8.57
C GLU A 232 9.56 -13.29 -9.37
N LYS A 233 8.44 -13.84 -8.88
CA LYS A 233 7.66 -14.86 -9.58
C LYS A 233 7.12 -14.35 -10.92
N SER A 234 6.60 -13.13 -10.96
CA SER A 234 6.12 -12.50 -12.20
C SER A 234 7.27 -12.25 -13.17
N ARG A 235 8.43 -11.79 -12.68
CA ARG A 235 9.65 -11.63 -13.48
C ARG A 235 10.11 -12.97 -14.10
N HIS A 236 10.09 -14.03 -13.31
CA HIS A 236 10.45 -15.37 -13.82
C HIS A 236 9.49 -15.82 -14.92
N LYS A 237 8.17 -15.66 -14.73
CA LYS A 237 7.15 -15.97 -15.74
C LYS A 237 7.38 -15.18 -17.04
N GLN A 238 7.70 -13.89 -16.92
CA GLN A 238 7.99 -13.02 -18.09
C GLN A 238 9.22 -13.51 -18.85
N LEU A 239 10.31 -13.84 -18.14
CA LEU A 239 11.53 -14.36 -18.78
C LEU A 239 11.29 -15.70 -19.49
N GLU A 240 10.52 -16.60 -18.86
CA GLU A 240 10.14 -17.87 -19.52
C GLU A 240 9.28 -17.64 -20.76
N ARG A 241 8.32 -16.71 -20.68
CA ARG A 241 7.47 -16.36 -21.84
C ARG A 241 8.34 -15.82 -22.99
N LYS A 242 9.22 -14.88 -22.71
CA LYS A 242 10.14 -14.30 -23.68
C LYS A 242 11.05 -15.37 -24.30
N ALA A 243 11.63 -16.25 -23.48
CA ALA A 243 12.45 -17.34 -23.97
C ALA A 243 11.71 -18.33 -24.88
N ARG A 244 10.41 -18.56 -24.63
CA ARG A 244 9.55 -19.39 -25.50
C ARG A 244 9.25 -18.67 -26.81
N GLU A 245 8.98 -17.38 -26.77
CA GLU A 245 8.75 -16.55 -27.97
C GLU A 245 9.99 -16.51 -28.86
N ASP A 246 11.18 -16.28 -28.27
CA ASP A 246 12.45 -16.27 -28.99
C ASP A 246 12.75 -17.63 -29.67
N ARG A 247 12.51 -18.72 -28.96
CA ARG A 247 12.65 -20.07 -29.53
C ARG A 247 11.69 -20.30 -30.69
N ARG A 248 10.46 -19.85 -30.56
CA ARG A 248 9.42 -19.98 -31.59
C ARG A 248 9.80 -19.18 -32.81
N ARG A 249 10.28 -17.94 -32.63
CA ARG A 249 10.79 -17.10 -33.70
C ARG A 249 11.98 -17.72 -34.44
N ALA A 250 12.95 -18.24 -33.68
CA ALA A 250 14.10 -18.94 -34.24
C ALA A 250 13.66 -20.17 -35.06
N LEU A 251 12.73 -20.98 -34.57
CA LEU A 251 12.20 -22.15 -35.24
C LEU A 251 11.38 -21.79 -36.47
N SER A 252 10.62 -20.71 -36.45
CA SER A 252 9.91 -20.14 -37.64
C SER A 252 10.89 -19.82 -38.73
N LEU A 253 11.98 -19.12 -38.45
CA LEU A 253 13.03 -18.77 -39.40
C LEU A 253 13.71 -20.02 -39.99
N GLN A 254 13.94 -21.07 -39.19
CA GLN A 254 14.59 -22.30 -39.66
C GLN A 254 13.67 -23.19 -40.49
N THR A 255 12.38 -23.23 -40.19
CA THR A 255 11.43 -24.19 -40.78
C THR A 255 10.52 -23.59 -41.84
N GLY A 256 10.49 -22.27 -41.96
CA GLY A 256 9.55 -21.55 -42.86
C GLY A 256 8.08 -21.64 -42.38
N LYS A 257 7.83 -22.16 -41.19
CA LYS A 257 6.46 -22.24 -40.61
C LYS A 257 6.13 -20.94 -39.88
N SER A 258 4.86 -20.55 -39.92
CA SER A 258 4.43 -19.38 -39.14
C SER A 258 4.53 -19.58 -37.65
N GLU A 259 4.74 -18.50 -36.91
CA GLU A 259 4.76 -18.56 -35.42
C GLU A 259 3.44 -19.08 -34.84
N GLU A 260 2.32 -18.82 -35.50
CA GLU A 260 0.99 -19.28 -35.11
C GLU A 260 0.84 -20.80 -35.24
N GLU A 261 1.35 -21.40 -36.32
CA GLU A 261 1.38 -22.86 -36.51
C GLU A 261 2.23 -23.54 -35.43
N LEU A 262 3.34 -22.93 -35.06
CA LEU A 262 4.23 -23.43 -34.02
C LEU A 262 3.57 -23.34 -32.64
N ARG A 263 2.90 -22.23 -32.35
CA ARG A 263 2.15 -22.02 -31.11
C ARG A 263 1.02 -23.03 -30.94
N THR A 264 0.30 -23.28 -32.02
CA THR A 264 -0.80 -24.30 -32.03
C THR A 264 -0.27 -25.70 -31.73
N LYS A 265 0.89 -26.07 -32.30
CA LYS A 265 1.55 -27.36 -32.02
C LYS A 265 2.02 -27.47 -30.58
N GLU A 266 2.63 -26.44 -30.03
CA GLU A 266 3.08 -26.40 -28.63
C GLU A 266 1.87 -26.59 -27.70
N THR A 267 0.76 -25.92 -27.96
CA THR A 267 -0.48 -26.05 -27.18
C THR A 267 -1.05 -27.45 -27.26
N GLN A 268 -1.06 -28.08 -28.43
CA GLN A 268 -1.53 -29.46 -28.63
C GLN A 268 -0.64 -30.47 -27.88
N ILE A 269 0.69 -30.29 -27.91
CA ILE A 269 1.63 -31.14 -27.18
C ILE A 269 1.45 -30.99 -25.66
N ALA A 270 1.26 -29.75 -25.19
CA ALA A 270 1.02 -29.50 -23.76
C ALA A 270 -0.29 -30.14 -23.28
N ALA A 271 -1.36 -30.02 -24.06
CA ALA A 271 -2.66 -30.66 -23.80
C ALA A 271 -2.55 -32.19 -23.76
N ALA A 272 -1.83 -32.79 -24.71
CA ALA A 272 -1.60 -34.23 -24.75
C ALA A 272 -0.78 -34.74 -23.56
N ARG A 273 0.20 -33.97 -23.10
CA ARG A 273 0.97 -34.28 -21.89
C ARG A 273 0.13 -34.13 -20.61
N GLY A 274 -0.74 -33.12 -20.53
CA GLY A 274 -1.66 -32.90 -19.42
C GLY A 274 -2.72 -34.01 -19.27
N THR A 275 -3.19 -34.57 -20.39
CA THR A 275 -4.11 -35.73 -20.37
C THR A 275 -3.42 -37.04 -20.02
N ALA A 276 -2.15 -37.20 -20.41
CA ALA A 276 -1.36 -38.38 -20.03
C ALA A 276 -1.03 -38.42 -18.52
N ALA A 277 -0.87 -37.27 -17.90
CA ALA A 277 -0.61 -37.17 -16.44
C ALA A 277 -1.88 -37.40 -15.58
N LYS A 278 -3.08 -37.42 -16.18
CA LYS A 278 -4.37 -37.68 -15.54
C LYS A 278 -4.94 -39.10 -15.79
N ALA A 279 -4.18 -39.98 -16.45
CA ALA A 279 -4.59 -41.36 -16.58
C ALA A 279 -4.53 -42.07 -15.20
N PRO A 280 -5.61 -42.69 -14.71
CA PRO A 280 -5.58 -43.38 -13.44
C PRO A 280 -4.60 -44.55 -13.51
N ALA A 281 -3.71 -44.64 -12.54
CA ALA A 281 -2.89 -45.85 -12.33
C ALA A 281 -3.86 -47.02 -12.14
N ALA A 282 -3.88 -47.90 -13.13
CA ALA A 282 -4.72 -49.09 -13.13
C ALA A 282 -4.31 -50.01 -11.99
N ALA A 283 -5.32 -50.41 -11.28
CA ALA A 283 -5.46 -51.53 -10.39
C ALA A 283 -4.28 -52.50 -10.31
N LYS A 284 -3.77 -52.73 -9.10
CA LYS A 284 -3.21 -54.02 -8.71
C LYS A 284 -3.51 -54.32 -7.25
N ALA A 285 -4.16 -55.49 -7.15
CA ALA A 285 -4.11 -56.48 -6.09
C ALA A 285 -5.08 -56.31 -4.92
N GLU A 286 -6.14 -57.07 -5.05
CA GLU A 286 -6.93 -57.63 -3.97
C GLU A 286 -6.06 -58.35 -2.94
N THR A 287 -6.30 -58.15 -1.67
CA THR A 287 -6.04 -59.09 -0.59
C THR A 287 -7.27 -59.13 0.33
N PRO A 288 -7.64 -60.30 0.85
CA PRO A 288 -8.98 -60.58 1.34
C PRO A 288 -9.21 -60.16 2.81
N PRO A 289 -10.42 -60.26 3.32
CA PRO A 289 -10.84 -59.66 4.56
C PRO A 289 -10.52 -60.47 5.78
N ALA A 290 -10.20 -59.83 6.87
CA ALA A 290 -10.18 -60.49 8.18
C ALA A 290 -10.95 -59.65 9.21
N ALA A 291 -12.05 -60.28 9.63
CA ALA A 291 -12.68 -60.36 10.94
C ALA A 291 -12.97 -59.07 11.73
N GLU A 292 -14.25 -58.94 11.96
CA GLU A 292 -14.91 -58.20 13.01
C GLU A 292 -14.32 -58.43 14.40
N GLU A 293 -14.17 -57.39 15.16
CA GLU A 293 -14.34 -57.49 16.62
C GLU A 293 -15.03 -56.24 17.15
N GLU A 294 -16.19 -56.49 17.70
CA GLU A 294 -17.06 -55.57 18.41
C GLU A 294 -16.40 -55.10 19.72
N ALA A 295 -16.65 -53.87 20.09
CA ALA A 295 -17.00 -53.55 21.46
C ALA A 295 -17.45 -52.11 21.65
N LYS A 296 -18.53 -52.01 22.36
CA LYS A 296 -19.39 -50.90 22.72
C LYS A 296 -18.83 -50.02 23.90
N PRO A 297 -19.61 -49.07 24.37
CA PRO A 297 -19.25 -47.67 24.62
C PRO A 297 -19.26 -47.32 26.13
N ALA A 298 -18.84 -46.15 26.46
CA ALA A 298 -19.21 -45.30 27.60
C ALA A 298 -18.05 -44.34 27.92
N ALA A 299 -18.20 -43.15 28.40
CA ALA A 299 -19.23 -42.49 29.18
C ALA A 299 -19.04 -40.96 29.13
N LYS A 300 -20.17 -40.29 29.28
CA LYS A 300 -20.27 -38.85 29.54
C LYS A 300 -19.65 -38.48 30.90
N ALA A 301 -18.93 -37.37 30.94
CA ALA A 301 -18.72 -36.63 32.18
C ALA A 301 -18.96 -35.12 31.99
N LYS A 302 -19.74 -34.59 32.89
CA LYS A 302 -20.39 -33.28 32.94
C LYS A 302 -19.44 -32.19 33.39
N LYS A 303 -19.73 -30.98 32.83
CA LYS A 303 -19.74 -29.63 33.43
C LYS A 303 -19.15 -29.41 34.84
N ALA A 304 -18.37 -28.33 34.96
CA ALA A 304 -18.67 -27.23 35.88
C ALA A 304 -17.85 -25.97 35.53
N PRO A 305 -18.35 -24.77 35.87
CA PRO A 305 -17.85 -23.49 35.39
C PRO A 305 -16.92 -22.85 36.43
N THR A 306 -15.90 -22.14 35.95
CA THR A 306 -15.08 -21.28 36.84
C THR A 306 -15.30 -19.81 36.52
N LYS A 307 -15.56 -19.10 37.58
CA LYS A 307 -15.89 -17.71 37.78
C LYS A 307 -14.91 -16.73 37.13
N ALA A 308 -15.49 -15.66 36.60
CA ALA A 308 -14.87 -14.39 36.33
C ALA A 308 -14.25 -13.78 37.59
N ALA A 309 -13.00 -13.37 37.50
CA ALA A 309 -12.40 -12.44 38.42
C ALA A 309 -12.43 -11.05 37.80
N LYS A 310 -13.14 -10.13 38.38
CA LYS A 310 -13.07 -8.69 38.17
C LYS A 310 -11.73 -8.21 38.72
N VAL A 311 -10.99 -7.51 37.88
CA VAL A 311 -9.91 -6.64 38.34
C VAL A 311 -10.38 -5.22 38.06
N ASP A 312 -10.67 -4.48 39.11
CA ASP A 312 -10.88 -3.05 39.09
C ASP A 312 -9.50 -2.39 38.99
N GLU A 313 -9.20 -1.74 37.89
CA GLU A 313 -8.04 -0.87 37.78
C GLU A 313 -8.54 0.57 37.59
N LYS A 314 -8.38 1.33 38.69
CA LYS A 314 -8.52 2.78 38.71
C LYS A 314 -7.42 3.37 37.86
N VAL A 315 -7.79 4.03 36.79
CA VAL A 315 -6.92 4.99 36.09
C VAL A 315 -7.19 6.34 36.72
N GLU A 316 -6.20 6.91 37.38
CA GLU A 316 -6.20 8.30 37.82
C GLU A 316 -6.00 9.18 36.59
N ASP A 317 -6.97 10.08 36.37
CA ASP A 317 -6.89 11.15 35.36
C ASP A 317 -5.91 12.23 35.86
N ASP A 318 -4.69 12.20 35.34
CA ASP A 318 -3.81 13.36 35.42
C ASP A 318 -4.25 14.39 34.37
N VAL A 319 -5.03 15.34 34.83
CA VAL A 319 -5.41 16.54 34.07
C VAL A 319 -4.19 17.45 34.01
N PHE A 320 -3.57 17.55 32.84
CA PHE A 320 -2.62 18.63 32.56
C PHE A 320 -3.41 19.91 32.25
N ASP A 321 -3.39 20.83 33.21
CA ASP A 321 -3.79 22.22 32.98
C ASP A 321 -2.78 22.89 32.04
N PHE A 322 -3.25 23.31 30.87
CA PHE A 322 -2.54 24.24 30.01
C PHE A 322 -3.08 25.64 30.27
N ASP A 323 -2.21 26.51 30.77
CA ASP A 323 -2.49 27.92 30.91
C ASP A 323 -2.83 28.54 29.56
N GLU A 324 -3.99 29.23 29.54
CA GLU A 324 -4.47 30.08 28.42
C GLU A 324 -3.68 31.39 28.45
N ASP A 325 -2.56 31.49 27.78
CA ASP A 325 -1.97 32.78 27.37
C ASP A 325 -0.79 32.54 26.42
N ASP A 326 -1.06 32.33 25.14
CA ASP A 326 -0.13 32.64 24.04
C ASP A 326 -0.93 32.89 22.76
N ASP A 327 -1.34 34.15 22.63
CA ASP A 327 -2.15 34.67 21.51
C ASP A 327 -1.30 35.16 20.31
N ASP A 328 -0.05 34.68 20.17
CA ASP A 328 0.82 35.10 19.07
C ASP A 328 1.65 33.91 18.53
N LEU A 329 1.02 33.03 17.74
CA LEU A 329 1.73 32.16 16.80
C LEU A 329 0.87 31.87 15.58
N PHE A 330 1.27 32.54 14.47
CA PHE A 330 0.84 32.55 13.06
C PHE A 330 -0.17 33.61 12.66
#